data_a220d7a5e08ba65fd94498659f0e07bd
#
_entry.id   a220d7a5e08ba65fd94498659f0e07bd
#
_cell.length_a   1.000
_cell.length_b   1.000
_cell.length_c   1.000
_cell.angle_alpha   90.00
_cell.angle_beta   90.00
_cell.angle_gamma   90.00
#
_symmetry.space_group_name_H-M   'P 1'
#
loop_
_entity.id
_entity.type
_entity.pdbx_description
1 polymer ?
#
loop_
_entity_poly.entity_id
_entity_poly.type
_entity_poly.pdbx_seq_one_letter_code
_entity_poly.pdbx_strand_id
1 'polypeptide(L)'
;TRLCCTNCCLTQVDTTTEIAIGDNLLKLPWVKDLVRINKSFIVERGLPMRQMLMASKRLSEYMHFVMSVKHDNIWIAQREGRAKDSDDRTQEALLKMMTMGGEGSPAERLLSLHIVPLAISYEYDPCDFLKAREFQLKRDVEGWKKSAMDDVVSMQTGIMGYKGMIHYHCAPCIDEWLKSLDPDMPKTEFYAKVAEHIDNEIFRNY
;
A
#
# COMPACT_ATOMS: atom_id res chain seq x y z
N THR A 1 -4.98 5.72 0.51
CA THR A 1 -3.87 6.07 -0.39
C THR A 1 -3.07 4.84 -0.72
N ARG A 2 -2.66 4.63 -1.98
CA ARG A 2 -2.00 3.41 -2.43
C ARG A 2 -0.97 3.74 -3.50
N LEU A 3 0.11 3.00 -3.52
CA LEU A 3 1.10 3.04 -4.58
C LEU A 3 0.65 2.13 -5.72
N CYS A 4 0.64 2.62 -6.93
CA CYS A 4 0.42 1.82 -8.14
C CYS A 4 1.71 1.86 -8.97
N CYS A 5 2.23 0.72 -9.31
CA CYS A 5 3.34 0.63 -10.23
C CYS A 5 2.81 0.59 -11.65
N THR A 6 3.35 1.45 -12.50
CA THR A 6 3.29 1.55 -13.96
C THR A 6 2.00 1.98 -14.66
N ASN A 7 2.23 2.71 -15.74
CA ASN A 7 1.38 3.05 -16.91
C ASN A 7 -0.12 2.85 -16.69
N CYS A 8 -0.65 3.46 -15.65
CA CYS A 8 -2.05 3.42 -15.34
C CYS A 8 -2.83 4.38 -16.26
N CYS A 9 -2.87 4.06 -17.54
CA CYS A 9 -4.01 4.44 -18.36
C CYS A 9 -5.16 3.50 -18.01
N LEU A 10 -5.88 3.78 -16.94
CA LEU A 10 -7.05 3.01 -16.49
C LEU A 10 -8.17 2.91 -17.52
N THR A 11 -8.03 3.56 -18.66
CA THR A 11 -9.06 3.63 -19.71
C THR A 11 -8.85 2.68 -20.88
N GLN A 12 -7.77 1.90 -20.94
CA GLN A 12 -7.47 1.07 -22.11
C GLN A 12 -6.87 -0.31 -21.81
N VAL A 13 -6.95 -0.83 -20.60
CA VAL A 13 -6.21 -2.05 -20.25
C VAL A 13 -7.17 -3.18 -19.90
N ASP A 14 -7.18 -4.23 -20.73
CA ASP A 14 -7.87 -5.52 -20.50
C ASP A 14 -7.22 -6.36 -19.38
N THR A 15 -6.46 -5.75 -18.47
CA THR A 15 -5.75 -6.45 -17.39
C THR A 15 -6.01 -5.79 -16.03
N THR A 16 -5.97 -6.61 -14.98
CA THR A 16 -6.12 -6.17 -13.60
C THR A 16 -4.75 -6.16 -12.90
N THR A 17 -4.59 -5.27 -11.92
CA THR A 17 -3.37 -5.22 -11.10
C THR A 17 -3.28 -6.39 -10.13
N GLU A 18 -2.06 -6.86 -9.84
CA GLU A 18 -1.82 -7.73 -8.70
C GLU A 18 -1.89 -6.93 -7.38
N ILE A 19 -2.61 -7.45 -6.39
CA ILE A 19 -2.90 -6.70 -5.15
C ILE A 19 -2.17 -7.32 -3.98
N ALA A 20 -1.32 -6.54 -3.31
CA ALA A 20 -0.69 -6.93 -2.06
C ALA A 20 -1.70 -6.86 -0.90
N ILE A 21 -1.98 -7.99 -0.26
CA ILE A 21 -2.91 -8.06 0.87
C ILE A 21 -2.26 -8.72 2.08
N GLY A 22 -2.63 -8.26 3.28
CA GLY A 22 -2.20 -8.87 4.53
C GLY A 22 -2.93 -10.19 4.81
N ASP A 23 -2.21 -11.16 5.35
CA ASP A 23 -2.74 -12.48 5.75
C ASP A 23 -3.86 -12.42 6.79
N ASN A 24 -3.90 -11.34 7.58
CA ASN A 24 -4.96 -11.09 8.56
C ASN A 24 -6.36 -10.98 7.95
N LEU A 25 -6.48 -10.69 6.65
CA LEU A 25 -7.76 -10.65 5.93
C LEU A 25 -8.26 -12.05 5.54
N LEU A 26 -7.40 -13.07 5.57
CA LEU A 26 -7.71 -14.43 5.14
C LEU A 26 -8.40 -15.29 6.20
N LYS A 27 -8.90 -14.70 7.27
CA LYS A 27 -9.57 -15.42 8.37
C LYS A 27 -10.87 -16.08 7.96
N LEU A 28 -11.56 -15.53 6.97
CA LEU A 28 -12.82 -16.06 6.44
C LEU A 28 -12.58 -16.87 5.17
N PRO A 29 -13.13 -18.11 5.04
CA PRO A 29 -12.89 -18.98 3.88
C PRO A 29 -13.21 -18.31 2.54
N TRP A 30 -14.37 -17.66 2.43
CA TRP A 30 -14.81 -16.99 1.20
C TRP A 30 -13.90 -15.83 0.78
N VAL A 31 -13.21 -15.18 1.75
CA VAL A 31 -12.23 -14.13 1.44
C VAL A 31 -11.01 -14.71 0.74
N LYS A 32 -10.60 -15.94 1.09
CA LYS A 32 -9.48 -16.61 0.39
C LYS A 32 -9.77 -16.84 -1.07
N ASP A 33 -11.00 -17.23 -1.39
CA ASP A 33 -11.41 -17.48 -2.77
C ASP A 33 -11.51 -16.17 -3.55
N LEU A 34 -12.09 -15.13 -2.95
CA LEU A 34 -12.15 -13.79 -3.53
C LEU A 34 -10.76 -13.24 -3.83
N VAL A 35 -9.81 -13.41 -2.91
CA VAL A 35 -8.43 -12.97 -3.03
C VAL A 35 -7.72 -13.67 -4.19
N ARG A 36 -7.92 -14.99 -4.34
CA ARG A 36 -7.34 -15.76 -5.44
C ARG A 36 -7.86 -15.31 -6.80
N ILE A 37 -9.17 -15.04 -6.90
CA ILE A 37 -9.79 -14.56 -8.16
C ILE A 37 -9.24 -13.18 -8.55
N ASN A 38 -8.93 -12.32 -7.56
CA ASN A 38 -8.46 -10.96 -7.80
C ASN A 38 -6.93 -10.83 -7.96
N LYS A 39 -6.22 -11.87 -8.39
CA LYS A 39 -4.75 -11.86 -8.57
C LYS A 39 -4.01 -11.30 -7.35
N SER A 40 -4.45 -11.61 -6.13
CA SER A 40 -3.80 -11.05 -4.93
C SER A 40 -2.68 -11.96 -4.45
N PHE A 41 -1.58 -11.35 -3.99
CA PHE A 41 -0.51 -12.04 -3.29
C PHE A 41 -0.48 -11.65 -1.80
N ILE A 42 0.00 -12.56 -0.97
CA ILE A 42 -0.12 -12.45 0.49
C ILE A 42 1.14 -11.83 1.07
N VAL A 43 0.94 -10.81 1.92
CA VAL A 43 1.96 -10.24 2.78
C VAL A 43 1.82 -10.85 4.16
N GLU A 44 2.75 -11.72 4.52
CA GLU A 44 2.78 -12.38 5.83
C GLU A 44 3.13 -11.38 6.93
N ARG A 45 2.41 -11.45 8.05
CA ARG A 45 2.56 -10.54 9.19
C ARG A 45 2.84 -11.30 10.48
N GLY A 46 3.40 -10.59 11.46
CA GLY A 46 3.61 -11.16 12.80
C GLY A 46 4.66 -12.28 12.87
N LEU A 47 5.51 -12.39 11.85
CA LEU A 47 6.60 -13.37 11.83
C LEU A 47 7.75 -12.97 12.76
N PRO A 48 8.50 -13.94 13.31
CA PRO A 48 9.78 -13.69 13.96
C PRO A 48 10.74 -12.94 13.02
N MET A 49 11.60 -12.06 13.57
CA MET A 49 12.48 -11.16 12.81
C MET A 49 13.17 -11.80 11.62
N ARG A 50 13.80 -12.97 11.81
CA ARG A 50 14.52 -13.68 10.73
C ARG A 50 13.59 -14.14 9.61
N GLN A 51 12.41 -14.65 9.96
CA GLN A 51 11.42 -15.09 8.97
C GLN A 51 10.79 -13.89 8.25
N MET A 52 10.57 -12.78 8.95
CA MET A 52 10.09 -11.54 8.38
C MET A 52 11.06 -11.00 7.31
N LEU A 53 12.37 -11.00 7.59
CA LEU A 53 13.37 -10.59 6.59
C LEU A 53 13.36 -11.48 5.34
N MET A 54 13.24 -12.79 5.53
CA MET A 54 13.16 -13.72 4.39
C MET A 54 11.87 -13.55 3.60
N ALA A 55 10.74 -13.35 4.27
CA ALA A 55 9.45 -13.09 3.63
C ALA A 55 9.47 -11.75 2.87
N SER A 56 10.03 -10.70 3.48
CA SER A 56 10.20 -9.39 2.84
C SER A 56 11.08 -9.45 1.59
N LYS A 57 12.19 -10.18 1.65
CA LYS A 57 13.07 -10.38 0.50
C LYS A 57 12.33 -11.11 -0.63
N ARG A 58 11.66 -12.21 -0.33
CA ARG A 58 10.86 -12.99 -1.30
C ARG A 58 9.76 -12.15 -1.94
N LEU A 59 9.10 -11.32 -1.13
CA LEU A 59 8.08 -10.40 -1.60
C LEU A 59 8.67 -9.36 -2.57
N SER A 60 9.80 -8.76 -2.22
CA SER A 60 10.50 -7.82 -3.08
C SER A 60 10.95 -8.45 -4.40
N GLU A 61 11.55 -9.65 -4.35
CA GLU A 61 11.94 -10.41 -5.55
C GLU A 61 10.74 -10.70 -6.44
N TYR A 62 9.59 -11.05 -5.84
CA TYR A 62 8.35 -11.26 -6.58
C TYR A 62 7.85 -9.98 -7.25
N MET A 63 7.91 -8.84 -6.57
CA MET A 63 7.51 -7.55 -7.17
C MET A 63 8.38 -7.21 -8.38
N HIS A 64 9.70 -7.36 -8.28
CA HIS A 64 10.60 -7.15 -9.43
C HIS A 64 10.32 -8.14 -10.57
N PHE A 65 10.04 -9.41 -10.27
CA PHE A 65 9.65 -10.41 -11.26
C PHE A 65 8.34 -10.02 -11.97
N VAL A 66 7.33 -9.58 -11.24
CA VAL A 66 6.06 -9.12 -11.83
C VAL A 66 6.28 -7.95 -12.80
N MET A 67 7.12 -6.99 -12.41
CA MET A 67 7.41 -5.83 -13.25
C MET A 67 8.25 -6.17 -14.48
N SER A 68 9.34 -6.95 -14.29
CA SER A 68 10.34 -7.17 -15.35
C SER A 68 10.03 -8.34 -16.28
N VAL A 69 9.32 -9.36 -15.80
CA VAL A 69 9.07 -10.61 -16.56
C VAL A 69 7.61 -10.78 -16.92
N LYS A 70 6.69 -10.57 -15.98
CA LYS A 70 5.25 -10.69 -16.25
C LYS A 70 4.69 -9.45 -16.94
N HIS A 71 5.33 -8.30 -16.81
CA HIS A 71 4.86 -7.00 -17.29
C HIS A 71 3.45 -6.67 -16.79
N ASP A 72 3.16 -7.06 -15.55
CA ASP A 72 1.91 -6.79 -14.86
C ASP A 72 2.08 -5.64 -13.84
N ASN A 73 0.98 -5.02 -13.45
CA ASN A 73 0.97 -3.94 -12.48
C ASN A 73 0.78 -4.48 -11.06
N ILE A 74 1.36 -3.79 -10.07
CA ILE A 74 1.19 -4.11 -8.65
C ILE A 74 0.52 -2.95 -7.93
N TRP A 75 -0.42 -3.29 -7.07
CA TRP A 75 -1.03 -2.37 -6.14
C TRP A 75 -0.65 -2.71 -4.70
N ILE A 76 0.04 -1.79 -4.03
CA ILE A 76 0.46 -1.94 -2.64
C ILE A 76 0.08 -0.70 -1.82
N ALA A 77 -0.34 -0.91 -0.57
CA ALA A 77 -0.61 0.19 0.35
C ALA A 77 0.71 0.81 0.84
N GLN A 78 0.77 2.13 0.95
CA GLN A 78 1.96 2.88 1.39
C GLN A 78 2.33 2.65 2.85
N ARG A 79 1.42 2.12 3.65
CA ARG A 79 1.64 1.78 5.05
C ARG A 79 0.78 0.61 5.52
N GLU A 80 1.13 0.08 6.67
CA GLU A 80 0.33 -0.91 7.37
C GLU A 80 -0.90 -0.27 8.05
N GLY A 81 -2.00 -1.00 8.08
CA GLY A 81 -3.24 -0.57 8.71
C GLY A 81 -4.19 0.16 7.78
N ARG A 82 -5.32 0.60 8.33
CA ARG A 82 -6.34 1.36 7.61
C ARG A 82 -6.18 2.85 7.86
N ALA A 83 -6.49 3.68 6.87
CA ALA A 83 -6.64 5.11 7.01
C ALA A 83 -7.77 5.44 8.01
N LYS A 84 -7.50 6.30 8.98
CA LYS A 84 -8.48 6.69 10.01
C LYS A 84 -8.70 8.19 10.10
N ASP A 85 -7.66 8.96 9.85
CA ASP A 85 -7.56 10.39 10.10
C ASP A 85 -7.10 11.19 8.88
N SER A 86 -6.99 10.53 7.73
CA SER A 86 -6.50 11.11 6.47
C SER A 86 -5.04 11.58 6.48
N ASP A 87 -4.29 11.31 7.55
CA ASP A 87 -2.83 11.58 7.64
C ASP A 87 -2.03 10.29 7.47
N ASP A 88 -2.24 9.62 6.34
CA ASP A 88 -1.49 8.41 6.01
C ASP A 88 -0.12 8.78 5.45
N ARG A 89 0.93 8.39 6.18
CA ARG A 89 2.33 8.61 5.78
C ARG A 89 2.95 7.36 5.22
N THR A 90 3.77 7.52 4.18
CA THR A 90 4.52 6.42 3.58
C THR A 90 5.54 5.87 4.57
N GLN A 91 5.47 4.57 4.85
CA GLN A 91 6.45 3.92 5.72
C GLN A 91 7.75 3.66 4.98
N GLU A 92 8.86 4.20 5.47
CA GLU A 92 10.20 3.90 4.94
C GLU A 92 10.50 2.40 4.93
N ALA A 93 9.97 1.65 5.90
CA ALA A 93 10.14 0.20 5.96
C ALA A 93 9.58 -0.51 4.71
N LEU A 94 8.51 0.03 4.12
CA LEU A 94 7.98 -0.47 2.84
C LEU A 94 8.97 -0.24 1.71
N LEU A 95 9.53 0.96 1.60
CA LEU A 95 10.52 1.29 0.56
C LEU A 95 11.79 0.45 0.72
N LYS A 96 12.25 0.27 1.97
CA LYS A 96 13.38 -0.62 2.29
C LYS A 96 13.09 -2.07 1.88
N MET A 97 11.88 -2.55 2.12
CA MET A 97 11.45 -3.88 1.68
C MET A 97 11.44 -3.96 0.14
N MET A 98 10.90 -2.99 -0.57
CA MET A 98 10.85 -2.95 -2.04
C MET A 98 12.26 -3.02 -2.67
N THR A 99 13.29 -2.54 -1.98
CA THR A 99 14.68 -2.58 -2.43
C THR A 99 15.47 -3.80 -1.96
N MET A 100 14.85 -4.79 -1.31
CA MET A 100 15.56 -6.03 -0.91
C MET A 100 15.80 -6.98 -2.07
N GLY A 101 14.94 -6.97 -3.10
CA GLY A 101 15.11 -7.64 -4.39
C GLY A 101 15.67 -6.69 -5.44
N GLY A 102 15.80 -7.20 -6.68
CA GLY A 102 16.35 -6.45 -7.80
C GLY A 102 17.87 -6.31 -7.77
N GLU A 103 18.44 -5.66 -8.78
CA GLU A 103 19.87 -5.46 -8.95
C GLU A 103 20.26 -3.99 -8.82
N GLY A 104 21.52 -3.71 -8.48
CA GLY A 104 22.07 -2.37 -8.39
C GLY A 104 21.86 -1.67 -7.04
N SER A 105 21.92 -0.36 -7.05
CA SER A 105 21.72 0.52 -5.91
C SER A 105 20.25 0.58 -5.47
N PRO A 106 19.92 1.06 -4.27
CA PRO A 106 18.52 1.26 -3.85
C PRO A 106 17.71 2.12 -4.82
N ALA A 107 18.32 3.15 -5.41
CA ALA A 107 17.66 4.01 -6.40
C ALA A 107 17.32 3.23 -7.68
N GLU A 108 18.29 2.47 -8.23
CA GLU A 108 18.06 1.64 -9.43
C GLU A 108 16.98 0.59 -9.20
N ARG A 109 16.93 -0.02 -8.01
CA ARG A 109 15.88 -0.98 -7.65
C ARG A 109 14.50 -0.33 -7.58
N LEU A 110 14.36 0.87 -7.03
CA LEU A 110 13.09 1.60 -7.06
C LEU A 110 12.72 2.06 -8.47
N LEU A 111 13.69 2.51 -9.27
CA LEU A 111 13.46 2.86 -10.67
C LEU A 111 12.89 1.70 -11.48
N SER A 112 13.38 0.46 -11.26
CA SER A 112 12.87 -0.73 -11.96
C SER A 112 11.42 -1.11 -11.56
N LEU A 113 10.87 -0.50 -10.52
CA LEU A 113 9.49 -0.69 -10.08
C LEU A 113 8.51 0.35 -10.64
N HIS A 114 8.99 1.44 -11.22
CA HIS A 114 8.17 2.49 -11.84
C HIS A 114 7.02 2.95 -10.94
N ILE A 115 7.32 3.48 -9.76
CA ILE A 115 6.33 3.80 -8.73
C ILE A 115 5.48 5.00 -9.16
N VAL A 116 4.16 4.81 -9.11
CA VAL A 116 3.16 5.85 -9.36
C VAL A 116 2.34 6.06 -8.09
N PRO A 117 2.45 7.20 -7.41
CA PRO A 117 1.61 7.52 -6.26
C PRO A 117 0.14 7.65 -6.70
N LEU A 118 -0.77 7.04 -5.95
CA LEU A 118 -2.21 7.07 -6.22
C LEU A 118 -2.96 7.65 -5.03
N ALA A 119 -3.59 8.80 -5.22
CA ALA A 119 -4.54 9.37 -4.29
C ALA A 119 -5.95 8.83 -4.55
N ILE A 120 -6.66 8.49 -3.47
CA ILE A 120 -8.06 8.07 -3.53
C ILE A 120 -8.82 8.88 -2.51
N SER A 121 -9.78 9.68 -2.96
CA SER A 121 -10.68 10.42 -2.09
C SER A 121 -12.13 9.99 -2.31
N TYR A 122 -12.88 10.02 -1.24
CA TYR A 122 -14.32 9.69 -1.20
C TYR A 122 -15.10 10.92 -0.79
N GLU A 123 -16.23 11.16 -1.44
CA GLU A 123 -17.15 12.22 -0.99
C GLU A 123 -17.67 11.92 0.42
N TYR A 124 -17.97 10.64 0.71
CA TYR A 124 -18.36 10.17 2.04
C TYR A 124 -17.56 8.93 2.42
N ASP A 125 -17.03 8.90 3.64
CA ASP A 125 -16.43 7.70 4.20
C ASP A 125 -17.50 6.89 4.95
N PRO A 126 -17.93 5.74 4.42
CA PRO A 126 -18.97 4.94 5.08
C PRO A 126 -18.58 4.40 6.45
N CYS A 127 -17.29 4.46 6.79
CA CYS A 127 -16.75 3.99 8.06
C CYS A 127 -16.41 5.12 9.04
N ASP A 128 -16.76 6.37 8.78
CA ASP A 128 -16.39 7.53 9.59
C ASP A 128 -16.81 7.37 11.05
N PHE A 129 -18.07 7.02 11.31
CA PHE A 129 -18.60 6.78 12.64
C PHE A 129 -17.93 5.61 13.37
N LEU A 130 -17.55 4.55 12.65
CA LEU A 130 -16.82 3.39 13.23
C LEU A 130 -15.40 3.80 13.63
N LYS A 131 -14.76 4.65 12.83
CA LYS A 131 -13.43 5.21 13.12
C LYS A 131 -13.49 6.14 14.33
N ALA A 132 -14.46 7.06 14.36
CA ALA A 132 -14.68 7.96 15.48
C ALA A 132 -14.94 7.20 16.79
N ARG A 133 -15.81 6.19 16.75
CA ARG A 133 -16.07 5.31 17.89
C ARG A 133 -14.81 4.58 18.36
N GLU A 134 -13.98 4.07 17.45
CA GLU A 134 -12.73 3.41 17.81
C GLU A 134 -11.77 4.37 18.54
N PHE A 135 -11.64 5.61 18.08
CA PHE A 135 -10.84 6.64 18.73
C PHE A 135 -11.40 6.98 20.12
N GLN A 136 -12.71 7.16 20.22
CA GLN A 136 -13.37 7.44 21.50
C GLN A 136 -13.16 6.31 22.51
N LEU A 137 -13.38 5.05 22.11
CA LEU A 137 -13.19 3.91 23.00
C LEU A 137 -11.73 3.75 23.45
N LYS A 138 -10.77 4.01 22.57
CA LYS A 138 -9.35 4.00 22.95
C LYS A 138 -8.98 5.10 23.93
N ARG A 139 -9.64 6.27 23.84
CA ARG A 139 -9.42 7.38 24.75
C ARG A 139 -10.08 7.17 26.12
N ASP A 140 -11.34 6.70 26.11
CA ASP A 140 -12.21 6.74 27.29
C ASP A 140 -12.22 5.42 28.08
N VAL A 141 -11.79 4.30 27.47
CA VAL A 141 -11.81 2.98 28.11
C VAL A 141 -10.41 2.40 28.17
N GLU A 142 -9.86 2.37 29.40
CA GLU A 142 -8.53 1.80 29.64
C GLU A 142 -8.47 0.32 29.25
N GLY A 143 -7.43 -0.04 28.49
CA GLY A 143 -7.22 -1.43 28.04
C GLY A 143 -8.15 -1.89 26.91
N TRP A 144 -8.99 -1.02 26.35
CA TRP A 144 -9.84 -1.39 25.23
C TRP A 144 -9.03 -1.91 24.03
N LYS A 145 -9.46 -3.03 23.48
CA LYS A 145 -8.86 -3.62 22.28
C LYS A 145 -9.96 -3.95 21.28
N LYS A 146 -9.66 -3.69 20.03
CA LYS A 146 -10.50 -4.01 18.90
C LYS A 146 -10.69 -5.52 18.77
N SER A 147 -11.93 -5.98 18.59
CA SER A 147 -12.25 -7.38 18.33
C SER A 147 -12.06 -7.74 16.85
N ALA A 148 -11.95 -9.04 16.57
CA ALA A 148 -11.92 -9.51 15.18
C ALA A 148 -13.24 -9.22 14.44
N MET A 149 -14.37 -9.18 15.16
CA MET A 149 -15.67 -8.84 14.59
C MET A 149 -15.76 -7.38 14.18
N ASP A 150 -15.14 -6.45 14.90
CA ASP A 150 -15.09 -5.03 14.54
C ASP A 150 -14.39 -4.82 13.18
N ASP A 151 -13.41 -5.66 12.87
CA ASP A 151 -12.75 -5.64 11.56
C ASP A 151 -13.66 -6.12 10.43
N VAL A 152 -14.44 -7.17 10.68
CA VAL A 152 -15.42 -7.69 9.71
C VAL A 152 -16.51 -6.66 9.45
N VAL A 153 -17.09 -6.08 10.52
CA VAL A 153 -18.11 -5.03 10.41
C VAL A 153 -17.57 -3.82 9.64
N SER A 154 -16.37 -3.34 9.96
CA SER A 154 -15.77 -2.22 9.23
C SER A 154 -15.53 -2.55 7.75
N MET A 155 -15.11 -3.78 7.44
CA MET A 155 -14.91 -4.22 6.05
C MET A 155 -16.24 -4.28 5.30
N GLN A 156 -17.27 -4.86 5.88
CA GLN A 156 -18.61 -4.94 5.29
C GLN A 156 -19.20 -3.55 5.08
N THR A 157 -19.13 -2.67 6.08
CA THR A 157 -19.59 -1.28 5.99
C THR A 157 -18.84 -0.52 4.89
N GLY A 158 -17.51 -0.69 4.82
CA GLY A 158 -16.68 -0.06 3.80
C GLY A 158 -16.98 -0.54 2.38
N ILE A 159 -17.38 -1.81 2.19
CA ILE A 159 -17.74 -2.35 0.88
C ILE A 159 -19.14 -1.91 0.47
N MET A 160 -20.11 -2.07 1.36
CA MET A 160 -21.54 -1.91 1.05
C MET A 160 -22.04 -0.47 1.23
N GLY A 161 -21.35 0.34 2.06
CA GLY A 161 -21.78 1.69 2.40
C GLY A 161 -21.68 2.67 1.24
N TYR A 162 -22.55 3.68 1.26
CA TYR A 162 -22.57 4.74 0.28
C TYR A 162 -21.30 5.61 0.39
N LYS A 163 -20.69 5.95 -0.75
CA LYS A 163 -19.43 6.69 -0.83
C LYS A 163 -19.53 8.01 -1.59
N GLY A 164 -20.68 8.24 -2.22
CA GLY A 164 -20.82 9.37 -3.15
C GLY A 164 -19.89 9.22 -4.35
N MET A 165 -19.30 10.32 -4.78
CA MET A 165 -18.26 10.31 -5.81
C MET A 165 -16.95 9.77 -5.23
N ILE A 166 -16.27 8.95 -6.02
CA ILE A 166 -14.94 8.42 -5.70
C ILE A 166 -13.98 8.99 -6.73
N HIS A 167 -12.97 9.69 -6.25
CA HIS A 167 -11.94 10.26 -7.09
C HIS A 167 -10.64 9.46 -6.97
N TYR A 168 -10.10 9.07 -8.14
CA TYR A 168 -8.79 8.42 -8.26
C TYR A 168 -7.87 9.36 -9.04
N HIS A 169 -6.74 9.72 -8.46
CA HIS A 169 -5.73 10.51 -9.13
C HIS A 169 -4.39 9.81 -9.09
N CYS A 170 -3.85 9.47 -10.26
CA CYS A 170 -2.48 8.98 -10.43
C CYS A 170 -1.55 10.17 -10.61
N ALA A 171 -0.62 10.36 -9.69
CA ALA A 171 0.46 11.33 -9.85
C ALA A 171 1.45 10.85 -10.92
N PRO A 172 2.36 11.72 -11.40
CA PRO A 172 3.44 11.29 -12.28
C PRO A 172 4.28 10.16 -11.66
N CYS A 173 4.82 9.28 -12.52
CA CYS A 173 5.81 8.29 -12.08
C CYS A 173 7.01 9.01 -11.47
N ILE A 174 7.49 8.53 -10.32
CA ILE A 174 8.59 9.20 -9.60
C ILE A 174 9.98 8.99 -10.23
N ASP A 175 10.09 8.26 -11.34
CA ASP A 175 11.36 7.88 -11.96
C ASP A 175 12.25 9.07 -12.29
N GLU A 176 11.71 10.11 -12.92
CA GLU A 176 12.50 11.30 -13.30
C GLU A 176 12.96 12.07 -12.06
N TRP A 177 12.12 12.12 -11.03
CA TRP A 177 12.51 12.72 -9.76
C TRP A 177 13.58 11.87 -9.04
N LEU A 178 13.45 10.53 -9.03
CA LEU A 178 14.47 9.64 -8.46
C LEU A 178 15.83 9.80 -9.13
N LYS A 179 15.86 9.96 -10.45
CA LYS A 179 17.11 10.21 -11.21
C LYS A 179 17.76 11.55 -10.88
N SER A 180 17.00 12.52 -10.38
CA SER A 180 17.51 13.84 -9.98
C SER A 180 18.14 13.87 -8.60
N LEU A 181 17.99 12.80 -7.80
CA LEU A 181 18.59 12.71 -6.47
C LEU A 181 20.10 12.51 -6.54
N ASP A 182 20.81 13.01 -5.53
CA ASP A 182 22.23 12.79 -5.35
C ASP A 182 22.53 11.29 -5.18
N PRO A 183 23.33 10.66 -6.07
CA PRO A 183 23.64 9.24 -5.98
C PRO A 183 24.44 8.86 -4.73
N ASP A 184 25.16 9.82 -4.13
CA ASP A 184 25.97 9.61 -2.92
C ASP A 184 25.20 9.86 -1.61
N MET A 185 23.91 10.13 -1.72
CA MET A 185 23.06 10.39 -0.54
C MET A 185 23.05 9.21 0.44
N PRO A 186 23.14 9.46 1.77
CA PRO A 186 23.00 8.41 2.79
C PRO A 186 21.67 7.66 2.65
N LYS A 187 21.72 6.32 2.77
CA LYS A 187 20.51 5.47 2.59
C LYS A 187 19.34 5.87 3.49
N THR A 188 19.60 6.32 4.71
CA THR A 188 18.55 6.78 5.64
C THR A 188 17.85 8.03 5.12
N GLU A 189 18.59 8.99 4.61
CA GLU A 189 18.06 10.22 4.02
C GLU A 189 17.34 9.92 2.70
N PHE A 190 17.86 9.00 1.89
CA PHE A 190 17.25 8.57 0.64
C PHE A 190 15.82 8.06 0.86
N TYR A 191 15.62 7.10 1.76
CA TYR A 191 14.28 6.54 1.98
C TYR A 191 13.32 7.57 2.58
N ALA A 192 13.79 8.44 3.47
CA ALA A 192 12.99 9.52 4.04
C ALA A 192 12.51 10.50 2.94
N LYS A 193 13.41 10.92 2.05
CA LYS A 193 13.06 11.81 0.91
C LYS A 193 12.10 11.16 -0.06
N VAL A 194 12.29 9.88 -0.37
CA VAL A 194 11.35 9.14 -1.25
C VAL A 194 9.98 9.05 -0.62
N ALA A 195 9.90 8.74 0.68
CA ALA A 195 8.63 8.68 1.39
C ALA A 195 7.93 10.05 1.39
N GLU A 196 8.65 11.12 1.71
CA GLU A 196 8.15 12.49 1.69
C GLU A 196 7.65 12.91 0.30
N HIS A 197 8.38 12.58 -0.75
CA HIS A 197 7.97 12.89 -2.13
C HIS A 197 6.66 12.19 -2.49
N ILE A 198 6.53 10.90 -2.18
CA ILE A 198 5.30 10.13 -2.39
C ILE A 198 4.14 10.74 -1.61
N ASP A 199 4.34 11.09 -0.35
CA ASP A 199 3.32 11.72 0.49
C ASP A 199 2.87 13.07 -0.09
N ASN A 200 3.81 13.91 -0.53
CA ASN A 200 3.52 15.19 -1.16
C ASN A 200 2.70 15.05 -2.44
N GLU A 201 3.04 14.06 -3.29
CA GLU A 201 2.26 13.79 -4.50
C GLU A 201 0.84 13.28 -4.19
N ILE A 202 0.69 12.50 -3.13
CA ILE A 202 -0.63 12.04 -2.68
C ILE A 202 -1.45 13.19 -2.11
N PHE A 203 -0.89 14.00 -1.20
CA PHE A 203 -1.61 15.08 -0.53
C PHE A 203 -2.00 16.23 -1.47
N ARG A 204 -1.22 16.48 -2.53
CA ARG A 204 -1.61 17.46 -3.57
C ARG A 204 -2.88 17.06 -4.34
N ASN A 205 -3.17 15.77 -4.38
CA ASN A 205 -4.22 15.19 -5.22
C ASN A 205 -5.35 14.54 -4.40
N TYR A 206 -5.38 14.82 -3.11
CA TYR A 206 -6.38 14.29 -2.16
C TYR A 206 -7.64 15.13 -2.09
#